data_68eef29130a0c4f982b55332b5f5950b
#
_entry.id   68eef29130a0c4f982b55332b5f5950b
#
_cell.length_a   1.000
_cell.length_b   1.000
_cell.length_c   1.000
_cell.angle_alpha   90.00
_cell.angle_beta   90.00
_cell.angle_gamma   90.00
#
_symmetry.space_group_name_H-M   'P 1'
#
loop_
_entity.id
_entity.type
_entity.pdbx_description
1 polymer ?
#
loop_
_entity_poly.entity_id
_entity_poly.type
_entity_poly.pdbx_seq_one_letter_code
_entity_poly.pdbx_strand_id
1 'polypeptide(L)'
;MTDIKKTYKNYVHGKFVRSESGKVYSIDLKEEKYEIPLTSKKDLRDAVTSSKEGFKNWNQLTMYNRSQILYRLSEMIEGNKDSYISLLQDHGLSKLDSKNDINNAIDTIVWYAGLVDKWEQLTGNLNPVAGEYFNISHQEAIGVTFTLSPNSMS
;
A
#
# COMPACT_ATOMS: atom_id res chain seq x y z
N MET A 1 26.48 24.10 8.30
CA MET A 1 25.06 24.24 8.62
C MET A 1 24.36 23.21 7.79
N THR A 2 24.02 22.06 8.35
CA THR A 2 23.36 20.98 7.63
C THR A 2 21.96 21.46 7.28
N ASP A 3 21.67 21.59 6.00
CA ASP A 3 20.35 21.98 5.50
C ASP A 3 19.36 20.86 5.85
N ILE A 4 18.42 21.14 6.75
CA ILE A 4 17.42 20.16 7.16
C ILE A 4 16.42 20.07 6.03
N LYS A 5 16.61 19.09 5.17
CA LYS A 5 15.59 18.73 4.18
C LYS A 5 14.33 18.27 4.91
N LYS A 6 13.22 18.58 4.37
CA LYS A 6 11.82 18.31 4.73
C LYS A 6 11.60 17.22 5.80
N THR A 7 11.04 17.57 6.95
CA THR A 7 10.59 16.60 7.96
C THR A 7 9.52 15.69 7.37
N TYR A 8 9.74 14.38 7.41
CA TYR A 8 8.74 13.39 7.01
C TYR A 8 7.54 13.41 7.96
N LYS A 9 6.43 12.91 7.49
CA LYS A 9 5.18 12.85 8.26
C LYS A 9 4.54 11.46 8.09
N ASN A 10 3.77 11.04 9.06
CA ASN A 10 2.91 9.87 8.91
C ASN A 10 1.82 10.16 7.87
N TYR A 11 1.45 9.16 7.09
CA TYR A 11 0.32 9.27 6.17
C TYR A 11 -0.86 8.48 6.75
N VAL A 12 -1.87 9.20 7.21
CA VAL A 12 -3.05 8.62 7.87
C VAL A 12 -4.31 9.34 7.36
N HIS A 13 -5.33 8.58 7.05
CA HIS A 13 -6.61 9.11 6.57
C HIS A 13 -6.46 10.03 5.34
N GLY A 14 -5.61 9.67 4.39
CA GLY A 14 -5.36 10.46 3.18
C GLY A 14 -4.59 11.76 3.40
N LYS A 15 -4.01 11.98 4.60
CA LYS A 15 -3.32 13.22 4.97
C LYS A 15 -1.94 12.95 5.59
N PHE A 16 -1.03 13.90 5.37
CA PHE A 16 0.27 13.89 6.02
C PHE A 16 0.18 14.56 7.40
N VAL A 17 0.22 13.77 8.46
CA VAL A 17 0.09 14.22 9.84
C VAL A 17 1.41 14.08 10.61
N ARG A 18 1.67 14.97 11.56
CA ARG A 18 2.78 14.82 12.50
C ARG A 18 2.42 13.76 13.54
N SER A 19 3.47 13.13 14.15
CA SER A 19 3.26 12.34 15.37
C SER A 19 2.62 13.23 16.46
N GLU A 20 1.71 12.65 17.23
CA GLU A 20 1.08 13.32 18.37
C GLU A 20 2.10 13.90 19.36
N SER A 21 3.18 13.17 19.60
CA SER A 21 4.26 13.60 20.51
C SER A 21 5.11 14.74 19.94
N GLY A 22 5.02 15.00 18.62
CA GLY A 22 5.90 15.93 17.91
C GLY A 22 7.36 15.48 17.85
N LYS A 23 7.70 14.32 18.42
CA LYS A 23 9.07 13.80 18.47
C LYS A 23 9.47 13.20 17.11
N VAL A 24 10.74 13.37 16.79
CA VAL A 24 11.37 12.80 15.60
C VAL A 24 12.64 12.07 15.99
N TYR A 25 13.10 11.16 15.16
CA TYR A 25 14.45 10.61 15.18
C TYR A 25 15.12 10.90 13.85
N SER A 26 16.44 11.00 13.88
CA SER A 26 17.21 11.32 12.67
C SER A 26 17.87 10.07 12.13
N ILE A 27 17.88 9.95 10.80
CA ILE A 27 18.70 8.99 10.07
C ILE A 27 19.60 9.74 9.10
N ASP A 28 20.83 9.28 8.97
CA ASP A 28 21.79 9.82 8.01
C ASP A 28 21.83 8.89 6.77
N LEU A 29 21.49 9.45 5.62
CA LEU A 29 21.54 8.77 4.32
C LEU A 29 22.35 9.60 3.34
N LYS A 30 23.44 9.06 2.82
CA LYS A 30 24.32 9.72 1.83
C LYS A 30 24.70 11.15 2.19
N GLU A 31 25.16 11.37 3.43
CA GLU A 31 25.56 12.68 3.98
C GLU A 31 24.39 13.66 4.22
N GLU A 32 23.16 13.25 3.98
CA GLU A 32 21.97 14.04 4.28
C GLU A 32 21.27 13.53 5.52
N LYS A 33 20.79 14.44 6.35
CA LYS A 33 20.06 14.14 7.59
C LYS A 33 18.56 14.24 7.36
N TYR A 34 17.86 13.15 7.63
CA TYR A 34 16.41 13.08 7.53
C TYR A 34 15.78 12.96 8.92
N GLU A 35 14.74 13.71 9.16
CA GLU A 35 13.94 13.62 10.38
C GLU A 35 12.68 12.82 10.12
N ILE A 36 12.52 11.71 10.85
CA ILE A 36 11.41 10.80 10.74
C ILE A 36 10.56 10.87 12.01
N PRO A 37 9.22 10.88 11.92
CA PRO A 37 8.38 10.94 13.11
C PRO A 37 8.59 9.71 13.99
N LEU A 38 8.83 9.93 15.28
CA LEU A 38 8.80 8.87 16.28
C LEU A 38 7.33 8.58 16.61
N THR A 39 6.76 7.60 15.90
CA THR A 39 5.36 7.23 16.01
C THR A 39 5.03 6.65 17.38
N SER A 40 3.98 7.14 18.00
CA SER A 40 3.49 6.71 19.31
C SER A 40 2.45 5.59 19.20
N LYS A 41 2.11 4.94 20.34
CA LYS A 41 0.99 3.99 20.40
C LYS A 41 -0.36 4.62 20.05
N LYS A 42 -0.52 5.93 20.28
CA LYS A 42 -1.73 6.65 19.92
C LYS A 42 -1.80 6.87 18.41
N ASP A 43 -0.69 7.28 17.78
CA ASP A 43 -0.61 7.40 16.32
C ASP A 43 -0.96 6.07 15.63
N LEU A 44 -0.44 4.93 16.15
CA LEU A 44 -0.78 3.61 15.64
C LEU A 44 -2.26 3.30 15.80
N ARG A 45 -2.87 3.60 16.95
CA ARG A 45 -4.29 3.38 17.19
C ARG A 45 -5.15 4.19 16.21
N ASP A 46 -4.80 5.46 16.01
CA ASP A 46 -5.49 6.36 15.09
C ASP A 46 -5.37 5.88 13.64
N ALA A 47 -4.19 5.38 13.23
CA ALA A 47 -3.97 4.76 11.94
C ALA A 47 -4.82 3.50 11.73
N VAL A 48 -4.88 2.61 12.74
CA VAL A 48 -5.72 1.39 12.69
C VAL A 48 -7.21 1.76 12.63
N THR A 49 -7.64 2.76 13.39
CA THR A 49 -9.04 3.23 13.35
C THR A 49 -9.39 3.77 11.98
N SER A 50 -8.54 4.61 11.41
CA SER A 50 -8.69 5.13 10.05
C SER A 50 -8.72 4.00 9.00
N SER A 51 -7.86 3.00 9.14
CA SER A 51 -7.83 1.85 8.23
C SER A 51 -9.12 1.02 8.30
N LYS A 52 -9.72 0.87 9.49
CA LYS A 52 -11.03 0.21 9.64
C LYS A 52 -12.16 0.97 8.96
N GLU A 53 -12.14 2.30 9.02
CA GLU A 53 -13.11 3.15 8.30
C GLU A 53 -12.89 3.05 6.79
N GLY A 54 -11.64 3.13 6.35
CA GLY A 54 -11.24 2.94 4.95
C GLY A 54 -11.67 1.56 4.42
N PHE A 55 -11.50 0.50 5.21
CA PHE A 55 -11.96 -0.85 4.86
C PHE A 55 -13.47 -0.90 4.62
N LYS A 56 -14.29 -0.29 5.48
CA LYS A 56 -15.75 -0.23 5.28
C LYS A 56 -16.11 0.41 3.95
N ASN A 57 -15.52 1.58 3.66
CA ASN A 57 -15.76 2.30 2.43
C ASN A 57 -15.30 1.51 1.20
N TRP A 58 -14.10 0.91 1.26
CA TRP A 58 -13.56 0.08 0.20
C TRP A 58 -14.43 -1.14 -0.07
N ASN A 59 -14.94 -1.79 0.99
CA ASN A 59 -15.76 -2.99 0.87
C ASN A 59 -17.15 -2.75 0.29
N GLN A 60 -17.63 -1.50 0.33
CA GLN A 60 -18.89 -1.08 -0.31
C GLN A 60 -18.76 -0.84 -1.81
N LEU A 61 -17.53 -0.69 -2.33
CA LEU A 61 -17.31 -0.51 -3.76
C LEU A 61 -17.58 -1.80 -4.51
N THR A 62 -18.16 -1.67 -5.71
CA THR A 62 -18.26 -2.82 -6.63
C THR A 62 -16.89 -3.31 -7.04
N MET A 63 -16.77 -4.57 -7.44
CA MET A 63 -15.50 -5.14 -7.94
C MET A 63 -14.98 -4.33 -9.14
N TYR A 64 -15.87 -3.90 -10.03
CA TYR A 64 -15.52 -3.02 -11.14
C TYR A 64 -14.89 -1.70 -10.68
N ASN A 65 -15.48 -1.01 -9.70
CA ASN A 65 -14.93 0.25 -9.21
C ASN A 65 -13.56 0.05 -8.53
N ARG A 66 -13.37 -1.04 -7.80
CA ARG A 66 -12.05 -1.39 -7.22
C ARG A 66 -11.01 -1.62 -8.31
N SER A 67 -11.37 -2.34 -9.36
CA SER A 67 -10.51 -2.56 -10.53
C SER A 67 -10.09 -1.24 -11.17
N GLN A 68 -11.04 -0.31 -11.40
CA GLN A 68 -10.74 1.00 -11.97
C GLN A 68 -9.77 1.83 -11.11
N ILE A 69 -9.93 1.78 -9.79
CA ILE A 69 -9.00 2.47 -8.86
C ILE A 69 -7.59 1.89 -8.98
N LEU A 70 -7.46 0.56 -9.06
CA LEU A 70 -6.15 -0.09 -9.22
C LEU A 70 -5.50 0.24 -10.57
N TYR A 71 -6.26 0.24 -11.67
CA TYR A 71 -5.74 0.70 -12.97
C TYR A 71 -5.27 2.15 -12.90
N ARG A 72 -6.05 3.02 -12.28
CA ARG A 72 -5.65 4.42 -12.11
C ARG A 72 -4.38 4.57 -11.28
N LEU A 73 -4.20 3.73 -10.25
CA LEU A 73 -2.97 3.70 -9.46
C LEU A 73 -1.77 3.31 -10.32
N SER A 74 -1.88 2.28 -11.15
CA SER A 74 -0.80 1.85 -12.04
C SER A 74 -0.43 2.94 -13.06
N GLU A 75 -1.40 3.64 -13.65
CA GLU A 75 -1.18 4.78 -14.55
C GLU A 75 -0.43 5.92 -13.85
N MET A 76 -0.80 6.23 -12.61
CA MET A 76 -0.13 7.28 -11.83
C MET A 76 1.32 6.91 -11.49
N ILE A 77 1.60 5.64 -11.21
CA ILE A 77 2.96 5.16 -10.98
C ILE A 77 3.75 5.22 -12.29
N GLU A 78 3.19 4.75 -13.39
CA GLU A 78 3.84 4.81 -14.71
C GLU A 78 4.16 6.25 -15.11
N GLY A 79 3.24 7.17 -14.91
CA GLY A 79 3.44 8.60 -15.21
C GLY A 79 4.54 9.29 -14.37
N ASN A 80 4.87 8.73 -13.20
CA ASN A 80 5.92 9.22 -12.31
C ASN A 80 7.14 8.30 -12.22
N LYS A 81 7.27 7.35 -13.12
CA LYS A 81 8.24 6.26 -13.10
C LYS A 81 9.68 6.72 -12.92
N ASP A 82 10.11 7.72 -13.67
CA ASP A 82 11.49 8.24 -13.61
C ASP A 82 11.81 8.83 -12.22
N SER A 83 10.85 9.49 -11.59
CA SER A 83 11.01 10.02 -10.22
C SER A 83 11.17 8.90 -9.20
N TYR A 84 10.41 7.82 -9.31
CA TYR A 84 10.53 6.66 -8.42
C TYR A 84 11.85 5.91 -8.64
N ILE A 85 12.28 5.74 -9.89
CA ILE A 85 13.58 5.13 -10.22
C ILE A 85 14.71 5.97 -9.60
N SER A 86 14.68 7.29 -9.74
CA SER A 86 15.68 8.17 -9.13
C SER A 86 15.69 8.03 -7.61
N LEU A 87 14.53 8.00 -6.97
CA LEU A 87 14.41 7.82 -5.53
C LEU A 87 15.02 6.48 -5.06
N LEU A 88 14.75 5.39 -5.74
CA LEU A 88 15.31 4.07 -5.42
C LEU A 88 16.84 4.05 -5.58
N GLN A 89 17.36 4.72 -6.63
CA GLN A 89 18.81 4.89 -6.80
C GLN A 89 19.43 5.72 -5.68
N ASP A 90 18.75 6.73 -5.18
CA ASP A 90 19.19 7.51 -4.00
C ASP A 90 19.26 6.65 -2.75
N HIS A 91 18.41 5.64 -2.65
CA HIS A 91 18.44 4.65 -1.58
C HIS A 91 19.43 3.48 -1.81
N GLY A 92 20.20 3.51 -2.88
CA GLY A 92 21.32 2.58 -3.10
C GLY A 92 21.07 1.46 -4.10
N LEU A 93 19.90 1.38 -4.73
CA LEU A 93 19.65 0.39 -5.76
C LEU A 93 20.40 0.75 -7.07
N SER A 94 20.76 -0.27 -7.84
CA SER A 94 21.24 -0.05 -9.20
C SER A 94 20.12 0.52 -10.08
N LYS A 95 20.48 1.20 -11.17
CA LYS A 95 19.49 1.72 -12.13
C LYS A 95 18.64 0.61 -12.74
N LEU A 96 19.24 -0.56 -12.98
CA LEU A 96 18.54 -1.71 -13.54
C LEU A 96 17.53 -2.29 -12.56
N ASP A 97 17.95 -2.49 -11.29
CA ASP A 97 17.08 -3.03 -10.25
C ASP A 97 15.94 -2.07 -9.93
N SER A 98 16.24 -0.76 -9.82
CA SER A 98 15.21 0.26 -9.61
C SER A 98 14.15 0.25 -10.72
N LYS A 99 14.58 0.10 -11.99
CA LYS A 99 13.65 0.02 -13.12
C LYS A 99 12.82 -1.26 -13.08
N ASN A 100 13.45 -2.40 -12.77
CA ASN A 100 12.75 -3.68 -12.67
C ASN A 100 11.75 -3.68 -11.54
N ASP A 101 12.10 -3.12 -10.38
CA ASP A 101 11.21 -3.03 -9.20
C ASP A 101 9.94 -2.23 -9.52
N ILE A 102 10.09 -1.05 -10.14
CA ILE A 102 8.93 -0.23 -10.52
C ILE A 102 8.09 -0.92 -11.59
N ASN A 103 8.70 -1.56 -12.59
CA ASN A 103 7.96 -2.32 -13.59
C ASN A 103 7.17 -3.47 -12.95
N ASN A 104 7.80 -4.25 -12.09
CA ASN A 104 7.15 -5.36 -11.38
C ASN A 104 5.99 -4.86 -10.51
N ALA A 105 6.13 -3.71 -9.85
CA ALA A 105 5.06 -3.11 -9.06
C ALA A 105 3.86 -2.74 -9.95
N ILE A 106 4.11 -2.09 -11.10
CA ILE A 106 3.06 -1.73 -12.06
C ILE A 106 2.37 -2.99 -12.59
N ASP A 107 3.13 -3.98 -13.05
CA ASP A 107 2.60 -5.23 -13.60
C ASP A 107 1.76 -5.98 -12.55
N THR A 108 2.22 -6.00 -11.29
CA THR A 108 1.49 -6.60 -10.17
C THR A 108 0.16 -5.91 -9.95
N ILE A 109 0.12 -4.57 -9.93
CA ILE A 109 -1.11 -3.80 -9.73
C ILE A 109 -2.08 -4.05 -10.88
N VAL A 110 -1.60 -4.05 -12.13
CA VAL A 110 -2.42 -4.32 -13.33
C VAL A 110 -2.99 -5.74 -13.29
N TRP A 111 -2.17 -6.72 -12.86
CA TRP A 111 -2.63 -8.10 -12.72
C TRP A 111 -3.77 -8.22 -11.69
N TYR A 112 -3.60 -7.62 -10.51
CA TYR A 112 -4.65 -7.60 -9.48
C TYR A 112 -5.87 -6.82 -9.94
N ALA A 113 -5.71 -5.70 -10.65
CA ALA A 113 -6.83 -4.94 -11.21
C ALA A 113 -7.68 -5.81 -12.14
N GLY A 114 -7.04 -6.60 -13.00
CA GLY A 114 -7.75 -7.55 -13.89
C GLY A 114 -8.36 -8.75 -13.16
N LEU A 115 -7.78 -9.14 -12.02
CA LEU A 115 -8.28 -10.27 -11.22
C LEU A 115 -9.51 -9.89 -10.38
N VAL A 116 -9.54 -8.67 -9.82
CA VAL A 116 -10.62 -8.21 -8.92
C VAL A 116 -12.01 -8.39 -9.56
N ASP A 117 -12.16 -8.04 -10.84
CA ASP A 117 -13.43 -8.14 -11.55
C ASP A 117 -13.89 -9.60 -11.78
N LYS A 118 -12.95 -10.54 -11.75
CA LYS A 118 -13.20 -11.97 -11.99
C LYS A 118 -13.21 -12.82 -10.71
N TRP A 119 -12.90 -12.19 -9.57
CA TRP A 119 -12.63 -12.90 -8.32
C TRP A 119 -13.78 -13.81 -7.90
N GLU A 120 -15.01 -13.33 -7.92
CA GLU A 120 -16.20 -14.11 -7.53
C GLU A 120 -16.43 -15.32 -8.43
N GLN A 121 -16.10 -15.21 -9.72
CA GLN A 121 -16.22 -16.30 -10.67
C GLN A 121 -15.16 -17.37 -10.47
N LEU A 122 -13.98 -17.00 -10.01
CA LEU A 122 -12.86 -17.91 -9.81
C LEU A 122 -12.92 -18.63 -8.46
N THR A 123 -13.51 -18.01 -7.45
CA THR A 123 -13.44 -18.49 -6.06
C THR A 123 -14.80 -18.89 -5.47
N GLY A 124 -15.90 -18.51 -6.10
CA GLY A 124 -17.24 -18.94 -5.73
C GLY A 124 -17.48 -20.39 -6.15
N ASN A 125 -17.93 -21.23 -5.23
CA ASN A 125 -18.22 -22.63 -5.50
C ASN A 125 -19.61 -23.02 -5.00
N LEU A 126 -20.32 -23.78 -5.81
CA LEU A 126 -21.47 -24.58 -5.38
C LEU A 126 -20.94 -25.93 -4.90
N ASN A 127 -21.07 -26.21 -3.62
CA ASN A 127 -20.53 -27.42 -3.03
C ASN A 127 -21.58 -28.54 -3.09
N PRO A 128 -21.20 -29.80 -3.41
CA PRO A 128 -22.11 -30.93 -3.37
C PRO A 128 -22.52 -31.22 -1.93
N VAL A 129 -23.83 -31.45 -1.74
CA VAL A 129 -24.40 -31.85 -0.45
C VAL A 129 -25.41 -32.98 -0.66
N ALA A 130 -25.54 -33.84 0.35
CA ALA A 130 -26.57 -34.84 0.36
C ALA A 130 -27.91 -34.24 0.84
N GLY A 131 -28.92 -34.18 -0.04
CA GLY A 131 -30.24 -33.65 0.27
C GLY A 131 -30.64 -32.40 -0.53
N GLU A 132 -31.77 -31.80 -0.17
CA GLU A 132 -32.38 -30.65 -0.87
C GLU A 132 -31.82 -29.31 -0.38
N TYR A 133 -30.49 -29.18 -0.29
CA TYR A 133 -29.81 -27.99 0.21
C TYR A 133 -28.87 -27.40 -0.83
N PHE A 134 -28.74 -26.08 -0.81
CA PHE A 134 -27.68 -25.38 -1.52
C PHE A 134 -26.56 -25.03 -0.54
N ASN A 135 -25.34 -25.42 -0.88
CA ASN A 135 -24.13 -25.03 -0.11
C ASN A 135 -23.20 -24.23 -1.05
N ILE A 136 -23.03 -22.97 -0.74
CA ILE A 136 -22.25 -22.04 -1.56
C ILE A 136 -21.09 -21.51 -0.72
N SER A 137 -19.87 -21.58 -1.27
CA SER A 137 -18.71 -20.90 -0.71
C SER A 137 -18.63 -19.48 -1.27
N HIS A 138 -18.58 -18.50 -0.39
CA HIS A 138 -18.39 -17.10 -0.73
C HIS A 138 -17.14 -16.57 -0.02
N GLN A 139 -16.30 -15.85 -0.76
CA GLN A 139 -15.07 -15.28 -0.23
C GLN A 139 -15.34 -13.89 0.35
N GLU A 140 -14.89 -13.66 1.57
CA GLU A 140 -15.00 -12.38 2.23
C GLU A 140 -13.62 -11.79 2.55
N ALA A 141 -13.53 -10.47 2.55
CA ALA A 141 -12.30 -9.80 2.93
C ALA A 141 -12.05 -9.93 4.43
N ILE A 142 -10.83 -10.33 4.81
CA ILE A 142 -10.44 -10.53 6.23
C ILE A 142 -10.34 -9.24 7.04
N GLY A 143 -10.28 -8.08 6.39
CA GLY A 143 -10.21 -6.78 7.05
C GLY A 143 -8.88 -6.05 6.84
N VAL A 144 -8.46 -5.29 7.84
CA VAL A 144 -7.21 -4.53 7.82
C VAL A 144 -6.02 -5.47 7.98
N THR A 145 -5.03 -5.31 7.12
CA THR A 145 -3.76 -6.05 7.15
C THR A 145 -2.62 -5.14 7.56
N PHE A 146 -1.62 -5.70 8.19
CA PHE A 146 -0.37 -5.03 8.51
C PHE A 146 0.75 -5.64 7.67
N THR A 147 1.50 -4.80 6.97
CA THR A 147 2.65 -5.24 6.18
C THR A 147 3.92 -4.62 6.76
N LEU A 148 4.91 -5.47 7.05
CA LEU A 148 6.23 -5.04 7.45
C LEU A 148 7.14 -5.11 6.23
N SER A 149 7.60 -3.95 5.77
CA SER A 149 8.56 -3.88 4.66
C SER A 149 9.97 -4.22 5.15
N PRO A 150 10.77 -5.00 4.41
CA PRO A 150 12.15 -5.26 4.79
C PRO A 150 12.99 -3.98 4.77
N ASN A 151 13.93 -3.88 5.72
CA ASN A 151 14.86 -2.74 5.79
C ASN A 151 16.01 -2.82 4.79
N SER A 152 16.26 -3.98 4.25
CA SER A 152 17.32 -4.19 3.26
C SER A 152 16.69 -4.45 1.90
N MET A 153 17.03 -3.61 0.96
CA MET A 153 16.89 -3.89 -0.44
C MET A 153 18.08 -4.76 -0.84
N SER A 154 18.07 -6.02 -0.45
CA SER A 154 19.07 -7.02 -0.83
C SER A 154 18.42 -8.03 -1.76
#